data_f7b092efc4624749ab4a8de8aae59f5f
#
_entry.id   f7b092efc4624749ab4a8de8aae59f5f
#
_cell.length_a   1.000
_cell.length_b   1.000
_cell.length_c   1.000
_cell.angle_alpha   90.00
_cell.angle_beta   90.00
_cell.angle_gamma   90.00
#
_symmetry.space_group_name_H-M   'P 1'
#
loop_
_entity.id
_entity.type
_entity.pdbx_description
1 polymer ?
#
loop_
_entity_poly.entity_id
_entity_poly.type
_entity_poly.pdbx_seq_one_letter_code
_entity_poly.pdbx_strand_id
1 'polypeptide(L)'
;MGYMVDGNELATDEQGFLLEADFGDEVVRVIAAAEGIELTDAHWKVVAYLRDEYREHGHTPNFRNMLKALTEVLPGCDSKALYDLFPVGPAKQGAKVAGLPQPLGKGGY
;
A
#
# COMPACT_ATOMS: atom_id res chain seq x y z
N MET A 1 -17.39 0.41 -9.69
CA MET A 1 -16.78 0.15 -8.37
C MET A 1 -15.62 1.09 -8.13
N GLY A 2 -15.52 1.62 -6.94
CA GLY A 2 -14.44 2.53 -6.64
C GLY A 2 -14.55 3.08 -5.24
N TYR A 3 -13.66 4.02 -4.94
CA TYR A 3 -13.66 4.70 -3.65
C TYR A 3 -14.08 6.14 -3.84
N MET A 4 -14.88 6.64 -2.90
CA MET A 4 -15.28 8.05 -2.92
C MET A 4 -14.26 8.86 -2.14
N VAL A 5 -13.60 9.79 -2.81
CA VAL A 5 -12.59 10.65 -2.20
C VAL A 5 -12.91 12.09 -2.60
N ASP A 6 -13.18 12.94 -1.61
CA ASP A 6 -13.51 14.35 -1.82
C ASP A 6 -14.64 14.56 -2.83
N GLY A 7 -15.66 13.69 -2.79
CA GLY A 7 -16.80 13.77 -3.68
C GLY A 7 -16.58 13.19 -5.06
N ASN A 8 -15.41 12.66 -5.34
CA ASN A 8 -15.09 12.03 -6.62
C ASN A 8 -14.92 10.53 -6.44
N GLU A 9 -15.44 9.77 -7.38
CA GLU A 9 -15.24 8.32 -7.37
C GLU A 9 -13.96 7.96 -8.13
N LEU A 10 -13.05 7.24 -7.45
CA LEU A 10 -11.82 6.76 -8.07
C LEU A 10 -12.03 5.31 -8.49
N ALA A 11 -11.90 5.05 -9.78
CA ALA A 11 -12.16 3.73 -10.33
C ALA A 11 -11.14 2.70 -9.87
N THR A 12 -11.62 1.47 -9.63
CA THR A 12 -10.78 0.37 -9.16
C THR A 12 -10.94 -0.85 -10.06
N ASP A 13 -10.01 -1.79 -9.91
CA ASP A 13 -10.16 -3.10 -10.50
C ASP A 13 -11.03 -4.00 -9.61
N GLU A 14 -11.17 -5.26 -9.98
CA GLU A 14 -12.01 -6.20 -9.24
C GLU A 14 -11.52 -6.49 -7.84
N GLN A 15 -10.24 -6.26 -7.58
CA GLN A 15 -9.64 -6.52 -6.28
C GLN A 15 -9.57 -5.28 -5.39
N GLY A 16 -10.06 -4.14 -5.88
CA GLY A 16 -10.10 -2.91 -5.11
C GLY A 16 -8.87 -2.03 -5.23
N PHE A 17 -7.95 -2.37 -6.14
CA PHE A 17 -6.80 -1.49 -6.43
C PHE A 17 -7.23 -0.38 -7.37
N LEU A 18 -6.71 0.83 -7.14
CA LEU A 18 -6.98 1.93 -8.05
C LEU A 18 -6.42 1.62 -9.43
N LEU A 19 -7.14 2.04 -10.48
CA LEU A 19 -6.65 1.88 -11.84
C LEU A 19 -5.51 2.85 -12.13
N GLU A 20 -5.53 4.02 -11.49
CA GLU A 20 -4.48 5.02 -11.61
C GLU A 20 -4.01 5.42 -10.22
N ALA A 21 -2.70 5.60 -10.06
CA ALA A 21 -2.13 5.97 -8.78
C ALA A 21 -2.67 7.32 -8.29
N ASP A 22 -2.93 7.42 -7.00
CA ASP A 22 -3.33 8.65 -6.35
C ASP A 22 -2.44 8.84 -5.12
N PHE A 23 -1.65 9.90 -5.10
CA PHE A 23 -0.70 10.14 -4.04
C PHE A 23 -1.24 11.04 -2.92
N GLY A 24 -2.54 11.25 -2.87
CA GLY A 24 -3.16 12.01 -1.79
C GLY A 24 -3.30 11.21 -0.51
N ASP A 25 -3.28 11.89 0.61
CA ASP A 25 -3.43 11.22 1.90
C ASP A 25 -4.86 10.80 2.16
N GLU A 26 -5.83 11.51 1.61
CA GLU A 26 -7.22 11.18 1.83
C GLU A 26 -7.60 9.81 1.25
N VAL A 27 -7.05 9.47 0.09
CA VAL A 27 -7.31 8.15 -0.50
C VAL A 27 -6.79 7.04 0.40
N VAL A 28 -5.66 7.27 1.06
CA VAL A 28 -5.10 6.29 2.01
C VAL A 28 -6.10 6.04 3.14
N ARG A 29 -6.67 7.09 3.69
CA ARG A 29 -7.64 6.96 4.79
C ARG A 29 -8.89 6.22 4.34
N VAL A 30 -9.39 6.53 3.16
CA VAL A 30 -10.58 5.90 2.62
C VAL A 30 -10.37 4.40 2.38
N ILE A 31 -9.26 4.06 1.74
CA ILE A 31 -8.99 2.65 1.44
C ILE A 31 -8.69 1.87 2.71
N ALA A 32 -7.92 2.46 3.64
CA ALA A 32 -7.63 1.80 4.92
C ALA A 32 -8.92 1.49 5.67
N ALA A 33 -9.85 2.43 5.70
CA ALA A 33 -11.14 2.21 6.36
C ALA A 33 -11.91 1.07 5.70
N ALA A 34 -11.88 1.00 4.38
CA ALA A 34 -12.55 -0.08 3.65
C ALA A 34 -11.91 -1.44 3.92
N GLU A 35 -10.59 -1.45 4.17
CA GLU A 35 -9.85 -2.68 4.47
C GLU A 35 -9.88 -3.03 5.97
N GLY A 36 -10.50 -2.20 6.79
CA GLY A 36 -10.55 -2.41 8.23
C GLY A 36 -9.24 -2.15 8.93
N ILE A 37 -8.40 -1.30 8.36
CA ILE A 37 -7.09 -0.97 8.92
C ILE A 37 -7.15 0.35 9.65
N GLU A 38 -6.66 0.36 10.90
CA GLU A 38 -6.48 1.58 11.66
C GLU A 38 -5.06 2.10 11.42
N LEU A 39 -4.94 3.23 10.77
CA LEU A 39 -3.64 3.77 10.37
C LEU A 39 -2.82 4.27 11.56
N THR A 40 -1.56 3.87 11.60
CA THR A 40 -0.59 4.32 12.59
C THR A 40 0.60 4.95 11.87
N ASP A 41 1.53 5.54 12.62
CA ASP A 41 2.74 6.10 12.03
C ASP A 41 3.51 5.08 11.21
N ALA A 42 3.53 3.82 11.66
CA ALA A 42 4.20 2.76 10.93
C ALA A 42 3.53 2.53 9.58
N HIS A 43 2.21 2.55 9.53
CA HIS A 43 1.49 2.42 8.25
C HIS A 43 1.88 3.55 7.29
N TRP A 44 1.95 4.77 7.78
CA TRP A 44 2.30 5.91 6.94
C TRP A 44 3.73 5.81 6.39
N LYS A 45 4.65 5.25 7.18
CA LYS A 45 6.01 5.03 6.71
C LYS A 45 6.05 3.99 5.59
N VAL A 46 5.27 2.93 5.71
CA VAL A 46 5.16 1.92 4.65
C VAL A 46 4.56 2.54 3.40
N VAL A 47 3.49 3.33 3.56
CA VAL A 47 2.85 4.01 2.42
C VAL A 47 3.86 4.90 1.71
N ALA A 48 4.62 5.71 2.46
CA ALA A 48 5.61 6.61 1.87
C ALA A 48 6.67 5.82 1.10
N TYR A 49 7.15 4.74 1.68
CA TYR A 49 8.14 3.89 1.01
C TYR A 49 7.60 3.31 -0.30
N LEU A 50 6.39 2.75 -0.27
CA LEU A 50 5.81 2.15 -1.46
C LEU A 50 5.54 3.19 -2.56
N ARG A 51 5.11 4.38 -2.19
CA ARG A 51 4.90 5.46 -3.15
C ARG A 51 6.20 5.90 -3.80
N ASP A 52 7.27 6.02 -3.02
CA ASP A 52 8.57 6.39 -3.55
C ASP A 52 9.08 5.35 -4.53
N GLU A 53 8.92 4.07 -4.21
CA GLU A 53 9.31 2.97 -5.10
C GLU A 53 8.52 3.01 -6.39
N TYR A 54 7.23 3.27 -6.29
CA TYR A 54 6.38 3.35 -7.47
C TYR A 54 6.76 4.52 -8.37
N ARG A 55 7.04 5.68 -7.78
CA ARG A 55 7.45 6.86 -8.55
C ARG A 55 8.78 6.62 -9.26
N GLU A 56 9.69 5.94 -8.60
CA GLU A 56 11.04 5.72 -9.12
C GLU A 56 11.10 4.62 -10.17
N HIS A 57 10.35 3.54 -9.95
CA HIS A 57 10.45 2.34 -10.79
C HIS A 57 9.21 2.03 -11.61
N GLY A 58 8.10 2.71 -11.38
CA GLY A 58 6.84 2.42 -12.05
C GLY A 58 6.11 1.20 -11.51
N HIS A 59 6.61 0.61 -10.43
CA HIS A 59 5.98 -0.53 -9.76
C HIS A 59 6.46 -0.59 -8.32
N THR A 60 5.74 -1.38 -7.51
CA THR A 60 6.16 -1.59 -6.12
C THR A 60 7.06 -2.82 -6.03
N PRO A 61 7.91 -2.90 -4.99
CA PRO A 61 8.80 -4.04 -4.81
C PRO A 61 8.05 -5.27 -4.33
N ASN A 62 8.70 -6.44 -4.45
CA ASN A 62 8.16 -7.65 -3.86
C ASN A 62 8.33 -7.61 -2.34
N PHE A 63 7.71 -8.59 -1.65
CA PHE A 63 7.75 -8.62 -0.19
C PHE A 63 9.17 -8.70 0.37
N ARG A 64 10.02 -9.49 -0.24
CA ARG A 64 11.40 -9.65 0.24
C ARG A 64 12.16 -8.32 0.23
N ASN A 65 12.09 -7.59 -0.87
CA ASN A 65 12.77 -6.31 -1.00
C ASN A 65 12.14 -5.26 -0.10
N MET A 66 10.82 -5.28 0.02
CA MET A 66 10.08 -4.42 0.92
C MET A 66 10.51 -4.62 2.37
N LEU A 67 10.58 -5.87 2.81
CA LEU A 67 11.00 -6.19 4.16
C LEU A 67 12.42 -5.72 4.45
N LYS A 68 13.33 -5.97 3.51
CA LYS A 68 14.72 -5.56 3.65
C LYS A 68 14.86 -4.05 3.81
N ALA A 69 14.14 -3.29 2.99
CA ALA A 69 14.21 -1.84 3.05
C ALA A 69 13.57 -1.29 4.32
N LEU A 70 12.44 -1.86 4.73
CA LEU A 70 11.71 -1.35 5.88
C LEU A 70 12.39 -1.68 7.21
N THR A 71 13.22 -2.72 7.27
CA THR A 71 14.00 -2.96 8.50
C THR A 71 14.93 -1.81 8.81
N GLU A 72 15.37 -1.07 7.80
CA GLU A 72 16.23 0.09 8.00
C GLU A 72 15.44 1.33 8.43
N VAL A 73 14.20 1.44 7.97
CA VAL A 73 13.36 2.61 8.25
C VAL A 73 12.58 2.45 9.56
N LEU A 74 12.13 1.23 9.84
CA LEU A 74 11.37 0.91 11.03
C LEU A 74 12.15 -0.07 11.88
N PRO A 75 12.82 0.40 12.94
CA PRO A 75 13.58 -0.49 13.82
C PRO A 75 12.70 -1.61 14.38
N GLY A 76 13.19 -2.82 14.31
CA GLY A 76 12.44 -3.98 14.78
C GLY A 76 11.39 -4.49 13.81
N CYS A 77 11.31 -3.92 12.61
CA CYS A 77 10.35 -4.35 11.62
C CYS A 77 10.78 -5.70 11.04
N ASP A 78 9.96 -6.70 11.22
CA ASP A 78 10.19 -8.02 10.66
C ASP A 78 8.93 -8.45 9.89
N SER A 79 8.95 -9.67 9.38
CA SER A 79 7.83 -10.22 8.62
C SER A 79 6.52 -10.15 9.42
N LYS A 80 6.59 -10.52 10.70
CA LYS A 80 5.41 -10.50 11.55
C LYS A 80 4.86 -9.08 11.72
N ALA A 81 5.76 -8.11 11.94
CA ALA A 81 5.34 -6.71 12.09
C ALA A 81 4.63 -6.20 10.85
N LEU A 82 5.14 -6.54 9.66
CA LEU A 82 4.48 -6.14 8.42
C LEU A 82 3.12 -6.79 8.25
N TYR A 83 2.99 -8.07 8.61
CA TYR A 83 1.68 -8.73 8.55
C TYR A 83 0.72 -8.21 9.61
N ASP A 84 1.23 -7.70 10.73
CA ASP A 84 0.38 -7.04 11.71
C ASP A 84 -0.18 -5.72 11.15
N LEU A 85 0.62 -5.00 10.36
CA LEU A 85 0.18 -3.75 9.74
C LEU A 85 -0.80 -4.01 8.58
N PHE A 86 -0.52 -5.01 7.76
CA PHE A 86 -1.32 -5.33 6.58
C PHE A 86 -1.58 -6.84 6.55
N PRO A 87 -2.60 -7.31 7.28
CA PRO A 87 -2.82 -8.75 7.48
C PRO A 87 -3.10 -9.57 6.21
N VAL A 88 -3.62 -8.93 5.17
CA VAL A 88 -3.94 -9.64 3.92
C VAL A 88 -2.69 -9.89 3.08
N GLY A 89 -1.64 -9.12 3.33
CA GLY A 89 -0.38 -9.28 2.62
C GLY A 89 0.28 -7.92 2.44
N PRO A 90 1.41 -7.69 3.13
CA PRO A 90 2.00 -6.34 3.15
C PRO A 90 2.31 -5.75 1.78
N ALA A 91 2.82 -6.55 0.85
CA ALA A 91 3.16 -6.02 -0.47
C ALA A 91 1.90 -5.65 -1.26
N LYS A 92 0.88 -6.50 -1.22
CA LYS A 92 -0.37 -6.24 -1.94
C LYS A 92 -1.27 -5.24 -1.23
N GLN A 93 -1.60 -5.53 0.03
CA GLN A 93 -2.52 -4.65 0.77
C GLN A 93 -1.89 -3.29 1.03
N GLY A 94 -0.59 -3.26 1.29
CA GLY A 94 0.11 -1.99 1.45
C GLY A 94 0.03 -1.13 0.21
N ALA A 95 0.23 -1.73 -0.97
CA ALA A 95 0.12 -0.99 -2.22
C ALA A 95 -1.31 -0.49 -2.45
N LYS A 96 -2.30 -1.33 -2.14
CA LYS A 96 -3.70 -0.92 -2.26
C LYS A 96 -3.99 0.30 -1.39
N VAL A 97 -3.63 0.23 -0.11
CA VAL A 97 -3.86 1.31 0.84
C VAL A 97 -3.08 2.57 0.45
N ALA A 98 -1.90 2.39 -0.13
CA ALA A 98 -1.08 3.53 -0.55
C ALA A 98 -1.68 4.28 -1.76
N GLY A 99 -2.76 3.78 -2.33
CA GLY A 99 -3.37 4.43 -3.49
C GLY A 99 -2.69 4.09 -4.80
N LEU A 100 -2.05 2.93 -4.88
CA LEU A 100 -1.31 2.50 -6.05
C LEU A 100 -2.08 1.42 -6.82
N PRO A 101 -1.86 1.31 -8.13
CA PRO A 101 -2.45 0.23 -8.91
C PRO A 101 -1.95 -1.13 -8.44
N GLN A 102 -2.65 -2.18 -8.87
CA GLN A 102 -2.26 -3.53 -8.51
C GLN A 102 -0.81 -3.80 -8.92
N PRO A 103 0.00 -4.38 -8.01
CA PRO A 103 1.38 -4.68 -8.37
C PRO A 103 1.44 -5.60 -9.57
N LEU A 104 2.31 -5.25 -10.50
CA LEU A 104 2.55 -6.07 -11.68
C LEU A 104 3.60 -7.10 -11.35
N GLY A 105 3.62 -8.15 -12.14
CA GLY A 105 4.67 -9.13 -12.01
C GLY A 105 4.22 -10.39 -11.35
N LYS A 106 5.10 -11.33 -11.39
CA LYS A 106 4.84 -12.70 -10.99
C LYS A 106 5.46 -12.97 -9.65
N GLY A 107 4.67 -13.55 -8.76
CA GLY A 107 5.21 -14.06 -7.52
C GLY A 107 5.98 -13.04 -6.71
N GLY A 108 5.72 -11.79 -6.90
CA GLY A 108 6.43 -10.75 -6.20
C GLY A 108 5.91 -10.47 -4.80
N TYR A 109 4.96 -11.21 -4.39
CA TYR A 109 4.24 -10.90 -3.14
C TYR A 109 4.28 -12.01 -2.18
#